data_064bc5c0ecd459672229be684ec5e287
#
_entry.id   064bc5c0ecd459672229be684ec5e287
#
_cell.length_a   1.000
_cell.length_b   1.000
_cell.length_c   1.000
_cell.angle_alpha   90.00
_cell.angle_beta   90.00
_cell.angle_gamma   90.00
#
_symmetry.space_group_name_H-M   'P 1'
#
loop_
_entity.id
_entity.type
_entity.pdbx_description
1 polymer ?
#
loop_
_entity_poly.entity_id
_entity_poly.type
_entity_poly.pdbx_seq_one_letter_code
_entity_poly.pdbx_strand_id
1 'polypeptide(L)'
;KTKITVDLVRLTGSTALILCPTVVLRTWRAEFRTHGNIDDVVILEGSKKKKLALIEAAMARTPTALVVTYESAATLVKELARVKYTMLVLDESHRIKAPQSIRTRMTWHLSEGRPRRVLLSGTPTLGNPFSMYSQFRALGRYFASETYDKYCATYGTYAAHSEYQVVGYRNMEQLNKRVNEVCLRKRQEDCLDLPPLRIIDVPFELS
;
A
#
# COMPACT_ATOMS: atom_id res chain seq x y z
N LYS A 1 -9.51 -7.07 -4.05
CA LYS A 1 -8.62 -6.48 -3.01
C LYS A 1 -9.45 -5.69 -2.00
N THR A 2 -10.24 -4.74 -2.45
CA THR A 2 -11.03 -3.82 -1.60
C THR A 2 -11.99 -4.55 -0.68
N LYS A 3 -12.80 -5.49 -1.23
CA LYS A 3 -13.73 -6.32 -0.45
C LYS A 3 -13.04 -7.04 0.72
N ILE A 4 -11.87 -7.63 0.50
CA ILE A 4 -11.09 -8.31 1.58
C ILE A 4 -10.79 -7.34 2.72
N THR A 5 -10.44 -6.09 2.40
CA THR A 5 -10.17 -5.07 3.41
C THR A 5 -11.42 -4.68 4.18
N VAL A 6 -12.56 -4.51 3.49
CA VAL A 6 -13.85 -4.22 4.13
C VAL A 6 -14.25 -5.35 5.08
N ASP A 7 -14.11 -6.60 4.63
CA ASP A 7 -14.37 -7.79 5.47
C ASP A 7 -13.44 -7.83 6.69
N LEU A 8 -12.15 -7.55 6.52
CA LEU A 8 -11.20 -7.49 7.63
C LEU A 8 -11.57 -6.41 8.66
N VAL A 9 -11.93 -5.21 8.21
CA VAL A 9 -12.38 -4.13 9.10
C VAL A 9 -13.61 -4.58 9.89
N ARG A 10 -14.60 -5.16 9.22
CA ARG A 10 -15.82 -5.64 9.84
C ARG A 10 -15.57 -6.78 10.84
N LEU A 11 -14.83 -7.81 10.43
CA LEU A 11 -14.59 -9.00 11.24
C LEU A 11 -13.73 -8.72 12.48
N THR A 12 -12.82 -7.75 12.37
CA THR A 12 -11.90 -7.42 13.47
C THR A 12 -12.37 -6.25 14.33
N GLY A 13 -13.49 -5.59 13.98
CA GLY A 13 -13.95 -4.37 14.63
C GLY A 13 -12.92 -3.23 14.56
N SER A 14 -12.09 -3.22 13.51
CA SER A 14 -11.01 -2.25 13.39
C SER A 14 -11.54 -0.91 12.90
N THR A 15 -10.88 0.16 13.34
CA THR A 15 -10.97 1.48 12.72
C THR A 15 -9.82 1.63 11.75
N ALA A 16 -10.08 2.01 10.50
CA ALA A 16 -9.09 2.00 9.43
C ALA A 16 -8.68 3.41 8.97
N LEU A 17 -7.37 3.65 8.86
CA LEU A 17 -6.83 4.72 8.03
C LEU A 17 -6.40 4.13 6.69
N ILE A 18 -6.99 4.62 5.59
CA ILE A 18 -6.77 4.10 4.24
C ILE A 18 -6.08 5.15 3.39
N LEU A 19 -4.86 4.83 2.92
CA LEU A 19 -4.13 5.64 1.96
C LEU A 19 -4.33 5.06 0.57
N CYS A 20 -4.81 5.85 -0.37
CA CYS A 20 -5.13 5.38 -1.71
C CYS A 20 -4.80 6.42 -2.80
N PRO A 21 -4.76 6.01 -4.08
CA PRO A 21 -4.73 6.94 -5.22
C PRO A 21 -5.99 7.81 -5.29
N THR A 22 -5.86 9.02 -5.85
CA THR A 22 -6.98 9.98 -5.96
C THR A 22 -8.18 9.40 -6.71
N VAL A 23 -7.94 8.62 -7.77
CA VAL A 23 -8.99 8.06 -8.61
C VAL A 23 -9.94 7.10 -7.89
N VAL A 24 -9.45 6.43 -6.84
CA VAL A 24 -10.25 5.45 -6.06
C VAL A 24 -10.73 6.00 -4.71
N LEU A 25 -10.44 7.27 -4.42
CA LEU A 25 -10.76 7.89 -3.13
C LEU A 25 -12.24 7.73 -2.74
N ARG A 26 -13.16 8.02 -3.66
CA ARG A 26 -14.61 7.90 -3.42
C ARG A 26 -15.12 6.47 -3.55
N THR A 27 -14.46 5.65 -4.36
CA THR A 27 -14.78 4.23 -4.54
C THR A 27 -14.73 3.49 -3.19
N TRP A 28 -13.78 3.81 -2.32
CA TRP A 28 -13.68 3.20 -1.00
C TRP A 28 -14.97 3.32 -0.17
N ARG A 29 -15.64 4.49 -0.19
CA ARG A 29 -16.93 4.65 0.50
C ARG A 29 -18.01 3.75 -0.08
N ALA A 30 -18.08 3.68 -1.41
CA ALA A 30 -19.04 2.79 -2.09
C ALA A 30 -18.80 1.32 -1.75
N GLU A 31 -17.54 0.88 -1.73
CA GLU A 31 -17.14 -0.48 -1.36
C GLU A 31 -17.50 -0.83 0.09
N PHE A 32 -17.27 0.08 1.04
CA PHE A 32 -17.67 -0.10 2.43
C PHE A 32 -19.19 -0.26 2.58
N ARG A 33 -19.97 0.54 1.84
CA ARG A 33 -21.41 0.44 1.82
C ARG A 33 -21.88 -0.87 1.20
N THR A 34 -21.38 -1.20 0.01
CA THR A 34 -21.81 -2.37 -0.77
C THR A 34 -21.46 -3.69 -0.09
N HIS A 35 -20.23 -3.81 0.44
CA HIS A 35 -19.72 -5.07 0.97
C HIS A 35 -19.78 -5.18 2.49
N GLY A 36 -19.84 -4.05 3.18
CA GLY A 36 -19.83 -4.01 4.64
C GLY A 36 -21.13 -3.56 5.29
N ASN A 37 -22.03 -2.95 4.51
CA ASN A 37 -23.17 -2.18 5.02
C ASN A 37 -22.71 -1.10 6.04
N ILE A 38 -21.60 -0.43 5.73
CA ILE A 38 -20.92 0.55 6.59
C ILE A 38 -20.99 1.91 5.90
N ASP A 39 -21.72 2.85 6.49
CA ASP A 39 -21.85 4.23 5.99
C ASP A 39 -20.89 5.21 6.70
N ASP A 40 -20.35 4.83 7.86
CA ASP A 40 -19.45 5.68 8.65
C ASP A 40 -18.03 5.70 8.10
N VAL A 41 -17.89 6.24 6.88
CA VAL A 41 -16.64 6.41 6.17
C VAL A 41 -16.41 7.89 5.87
N VAL A 42 -15.31 8.44 6.39
CA VAL A 42 -14.92 9.82 6.17
C VAL A 42 -13.90 9.91 5.04
N ILE A 43 -14.20 10.71 4.03
CA ILE A 43 -13.28 10.99 2.91
C ILE A 43 -12.61 12.35 3.14
N LEU A 44 -11.28 12.38 3.20
CA LEU A 44 -10.52 13.62 3.30
C LEU A 44 -10.29 14.25 1.93
N GLU A 45 -11.26 15.05 1.49
CA GLU A 45 -11.18 15.79 0.22
C GLU A 45 -11.47 17.29 0.39
N GLY A 46 -11.07 18.09 -0.58
CA GLY A 46 -11.25 19.54 -0.61
C GLY A 46 -10.03 20.30 -0.09
N SER A 47 -10.25 21.53 0.40
CA SER A 47 -9.19 22.40 0.89
C SER A 47 -8.50 21.85 2.14
N LYS A 48 -7.28 22.31 2.42
CA LYS A 48 -6.55 21.93 3.65
C LYS A 48 -7.38 22.20 4.91
N LYS A 49 -8.05 23.36 4.97
CA LYS A 49 -8.92 23.76 6.11
C LYS A 49 -10.05 22.74 6.30
N LYS A 50 -10.72 22.34 5.21
CA LYS A 50 -11.80 21.33 5.25
C LYS A 50 -11.28 19.97 5.74
N LYS A 51 -10.12 19.54 5.25
CA LYS A 51 -9.51 18.27 5.68
C LYS A 51 -9.14 18.27 7.17
N LEU A 52 -8.61 19.38 7.67
CA LEU A 52 -8.30 19.53 9.10
C LEU A 52 -9.57 19.42 9.96
N ALA A 53 -10.64 20.10 9.59
CA ALA A 53 -11.92 20.00 10.31
C ALA A 53 -12.50 18.57 10.29
N LEU A 54 -12.35 17.84 9.17
CA LEU A 54 -12.76 16.44 9.08
C LEU A 54 -11.90 15.53 9.97
N ILE A 55 -10.59 15.79 10.09
CA ILE A 55 -9.70 15.04 10.99
C ILE A 55 -10.08 15.31 12.45
N GLU A 56 -10.34 16.55 12.83
CA GLU A 56 -10.79 16.91 14.19
C GLU A 56 -12.09 16.20 14.55
N ALA A 57 -13.07 16.22 13.63
CA ALA A 57 -14.31 15.48 13.81
C ALA A 57 -14.07 13.94 13.93
N ALA A 58 -13.14 13.40 13.13
CA ALA A 58 -12.75 11.99 13.21
C ALA A 58 -12.06 11.64 14.54
N MET A 59 -11.27 12.55 15.10
CA MET A 59 -10.68 12.34 16.43
C MET A 59 -11.72 12.29 17.54
N ALA A 60 -12.81 13.07 17.42
CA ALA A 60 -13.87 13.11 18.43
C ALA A 60 -14.77 11.86 18.41
N ARG A 61 -15.10 11.31 17.24
CA ARG A 61 -16.08 10.22 17.10
C ARG A 61 -15.51 8.88 16.61
N THR A 62 -14.26 8.85 16.17
CA THR A 62 -13.56 7.64 15.67
C THR A 62 -14.37 6.89 14.59
N PRO A 63 -14.41 7.38 13.33
CA PRO A 63 -15.16 6.73 12.26
C PRO A 63 -14.60 5.33 11.95
N THR A 64 -15.44 4.47 11.36
CA THR A 64 -15.01 3.12 10.92
C THR A 64 -13.87 3.18 9.92
N ALA A 65 -13.90 4.13 8.99
CA ALA A 65 -12.77 4.35 8.08
C ALA A 65 -12.56 5.83 7.77
N LEU A 66 -11.29 6.22 7.72
CA LEU A 66 -10.82 7.51 7.25
C LEU A 66 -9.99 7.28 5.99
N VAL A 67 -10.45 7.82 4.87
CA VAL A 67 -9.82 7.61 3.55
C VAL A 67 -9.14 8.89 3.08
N VAL A 68 -7.90 8.80 2.67
CA VAL A 68 -7.07 9.94 2.28
C VAL A 68 -6.14 9.58 1.13
N THR A 69 -5.79 10.53 0.27
CA THR A 69 -4.78 10.31 -0.75
C THR A 69 -3.37 10.35 -0.14
N TYR A 70 -2.41 9.64 -0.76
CA TYR A 70 -1.01 9.68 -0.32
C TYR A 70 -0.44 11.11 -0.26
N GLU A 71 -0.81 11.94 -1.23
CA GLU A 71 -0.36 13.34 -1.34
C GLU A 71 -0.92 14.19 -0.18
N SER A 72 -2.20 14.02 0.13
CA SER A 72 -2.82 14.70 1.28
C SER A 72 -2.26 14.19 2.61
N ALA A 73 -2.05 12.89 2.73
CA ALA A 73 -1.49 12.30 3.94
C ALA A 73 -0.07 12.82 4.23
N ALA A 74 0.75 13.03 3.19
CA ALA A 74 2.09 13.60 3.35
C ALA A 74 2.08 15.03 3.93
N THR A 75 1.06 15.82 3.62
CA THR A 75 0.91 17.19 4.14
C THR A 75 0.19 17.26 5.50
N LEU A 76 -0.45 16.19 5.93
CA LEU A 76 -1.29 16.10 7.13
C LEU A 76 -0.81 14.99 8.10
N VAL A 77 0.43 14.57 7.96
CA VAL A 77 0.95 13.41 8.70
C VAL A 77 0.89 13.58 10.21
N LYS A 78 1.16 14.79 10.72
CA LYS A 78 1.12 15.10 12.15
C LYS A 78 -0.29 14.97 12.73
N GLU A 79 -1.27 15.44 11.99
CA GLU A 79 -2.68 15.39 12.38
C GLU A 79 -3.21 13.97 12.28
N LEU A 80 -2.90 13.25 11.19
CA LEU A 80 -3.30 11.86 10.99
C LEU A 80 -2.69 10.91 12.03
N ALA A 81 -1.46 11.15 12.47
CA ALA A 81 -0.83 10.35 13.52
C ALA A 81 -1.57 10.41 14.87
N ARG A 82 -2.32 11.49 15.13
CA ARG A 82 -3.13 11.69 16.34
C ARG A 82 -4.48 10.98 16.28
N VAL A 83 -4.95 10.61 15.08
CA VAL A 83 -6.22 9.88 14.94
C VAL A 83 -6.08 8.47 15.51
N LYS A 84 -7.07 8.05 16.27
CA LYS A 84 -7.14 6.70 16.83
C LYS A 84 -7.63 5.74 15.73
N TYR A 85 -6.74 5.00 15.11
CA TYR A 85 -7.05 3.90 14.20
C TYR A 85 -6.20 2.68 14.56
N THR A 86 -6.77 1.51 14.35
CA THR A 86 -6.14 0.22 14.70
C THR A 86 -5.61 -0.52 13.46
N MET A 87 -6.04 -0.09 12.27
CA MET A 87 -5.62 -0.66 11.00
C MET A 87 -5.13 0.43 10.04
N LEU A 88 -3.92 0.26 9.50
CA LEU A 88 -3.44 1.05 8.37
C LEU A 88 -3.59 0.24 7.08
N VAL A 89 -4.22 0.81 6.07
CA VAL A 89 -4.39 0.21 4.75
C VAL A 89 -3.68 1.05 3.70
N LEU A 90 -2.85 0.41 2.89
CA LEU A 90 -2.11 1.05 1.79
C LEU A 90 -2.58 0.47 0.47
N ASP A 91 -3.45 1.17 -0.21
CA ASP A 91 -3.90 0.77 -1.54
C ASP A 91 -2.89 1.19 -2.60
N GLU A 92 -2.65 0.32 -3.57
CA GLU A 92 -1.55 0.42 -4.53
C GLU A 92 -0.19 0.66 -3.83
N SER A 93 0.15 -0.22 -2.90
CA SER A 93 1.31 -0.10 -1.99
C SER A 93 2.66 0.01 -2.73
N HIS A 94 2.74 -0.37 -4.01
CA HIS A 94 3.93 -0.12 -4.83
C HIS A 94 4.29 1.38 -4.95
N ARG A 95 3.38 2.29 -4.57
CA ARG A 95 3.65 3.73 -4.50
C ARG A 95 4.66 4.13 -3.43
N ILE A 96 4.91 3.28 -2.44
CA ILE A 96 5.93 3.49 -1.39
C ILE A 96 7.24 2.73 -1.65
N LYS A 97 7.57 2.41 -2.91
CA LYS A 97 8.76 1.61 -3.28
C LYS A 97 10.10 2.26 -2.95
N ALA A 98 10.18 3.59 -2.94
CA ALA A 98 11.43 4.34 -2.78
C ALA A 98 11.64 4.75 -1.31
N PRO A 99 12.64 4.21 -0.57
CA PRO A 99 12.86 4.47 0.86
C PRO A 99 13.04 5.95 1.20
N GLN A 100 13.65 6.69 0.29
CA GLN A 100 13.98 8.11 0.50
C GLN A 100 12.80 9.06 0.24
N SER A 101 11.71 8.57 -0.37
CA SER A 101 10.59 9.44 -0.69
C SER A 101 9.83 9.90 0.56
N ILE A 102 9.35 11.14 0.54
CA ILE A 102 8.49 11.71 1.61
C ILE A 102 7.28 10.80 1.86
N ARG A 103 6.66 10.30 0.78
CA ARG A 103 5.52 9.38 0.84
C ARG A 103 5.83 8.11 1.64
N THR A 104 6.97 7.48 1.39
CA THR A 104 7.39 6.27 2.08
C THR A 104 7.67 6.55 3.57
N ARG A 105 8.43 7.59 3.88
CA ARG A 105 8.75 7.94 5.27
C ARG A 105 7.51 8.30 6.08
N MET A 106 6.59 9.07 5.49
CA MET A 106 5.29 9.36 6.09
C MET A 106 4.51 8.08 6.38
N THR A 107 4.46 7.16 5.42
CA THR A 107 3.75 5.89 5.57
C THR A 107 4.34 5.05 6.71
N TRP A 108 5.66 4.97 6.81
CA TRP A 108 6.33 4.29 7.93
C TRP A 108 5.93 4.90 9.27
N HIS A 109 5.97 6.24 9.39
CA HIS A 109 5.56 6.94 10.60
C HIS A 109 4.10 6.64 10.98
N LEU A 110 3.18 6.64 10.01
CA LEU A 110 1.78 6.29 10.26
C LEU A 110 1.57 4.79 10.59
N SER A 111 2.50 3.91 10.19
CA SER A 111 2.42 2.48 10.47
C SER A 111 2.94 2.09 11.86
N GLU A 112 3.75 2.94 12.49
CA GLU A 112 4.34 2.68 13.79
C GLU A 112 3.27 2.47 14.87
N GLY A 113 3.46 1.43 15.69
CA GLY A 113 2.55 1.11 16.80
C GLY A 113 1.16 0.61 16.37
N ARG A 114 0.87 0.49 15.08
CA ARG A 114 -0.46 0.00 14.64
C ARG A 114 -0.53 -1.52 14.70
N PRO A 115 -1.56 -2.09 15.31
CA PRO A 115 -1.67 -3.55 15.46
C PRO A 115 -1.90 -4.26 14.13
N ARG A 116 -2.58 -3.62 13.17
CA ARG A 116 -2.90 -4.19 11.87
C ARG A 116 -2.42 -3.29 10.73
N ARG A 117 -1.80 -3.92 9.73
CA ARG A 117 -1.31 -3.26 8.51
C ARG A 117 -1.64 -4.12 7.32
N VAL A 118 -2.27 -3.52 6.31
CA VAL A 118 -2.72 -4.20 5.09
C VAL A 118 -2.18 -3.46 3.88
N LEU A 119 -1.43 -4.14 3.06
CA LEU A 119 -0.88 -3.61 1.82
C LEU A 119 -1.56 -4.29 0.64
N LEU A 120 -2.12 -3.51 -0.25
CA LEU A 120 -2.83 -3.98 -1.44
C LEU A 120 -2.05 -3.55 -2.68
N SER A 121 -1.71 -4.49 -3.53
CA SER A 121 -1.08 -4.21 -4.83
C SER A 121 -1.37 -5.32 -5.83
N GLY A 122 -1.48 -4.99 -7.11
CA GLY A 122 -1.47 -5.97 -8.19
C GLY A 122 -0.04 -6.32 -8.62
N THR A 123 0.90 -5.40 -8.41
CA THR A 123 2.29 -5.49 -8.88
C THR A 123 3.27 -5.02 -7.79
N PRO A 124 3.46 -5.76 -6.69
CA PRO A 124 4.22 -5.29 -5.55
C PRO A 124 5.70 -5.02 -5.86
N THR A 125 6.32 -5.79 -6.75
CA THR A 125 7.76 -5.67 -7.07
C THR A 125 8.05 -4.75 -8.25
N LEU A 126 7.10 -4.57 -9.20
CA LEU A 126 7.33 -3.86 -10.47
C LEU A 126 8.64 -4.30 -11.17
N GLY A 127 8.99 -5.59 -11.08
CA GLY A 127 10.23 -6.12 -11.65
C GLY A 127 11.52 -5.82 -10.87
N ASN A 128 11.44 -5.03 -9.79
CA ASN A 128 12.60 -4.68 -8.96
C ASN A 128 12.40 -5.16 -7.51
N PRO A 129 13.14 -6.19 -7.06
CA PRO A 129 13.06 -6.72 -5.69
C PRO A 129 13.31 -5.69 -4.60
N PHE A 130 14.12 -4.67 -4.85
CA PHE A 130 14.40 -3.61 -3.88
C PHE A 130 13.18 -2.79 -3.51
N SER A 131 12.17 -2.73 -4.40
CA SER A 131 10.88 -2.07 -4.12
C SER A 131 10.10 -2.71 -2.96
N MET A 132 10.40 -3.95 -2.62
CA MET A 132 9.76 -4.66 -1.52
C MET A 132 10.20 -4.18 -0.15
N TYR A 133 11.44 -3.71 -0.01
CA TYR A 133 11.98 -3.26 1.28
C TYR A 133 11.04 -2.27 2.00
N SER A 134 10.65 -1.22 1.29
CA SER A 134 9.80 -0.18 1.87
C SER A 134 8.43 -0.68 2.27
N GLN A 135 7.88 -1.59 1.48
CA GLN A 135 6.58 -2.20 1.74
C GLN A 135 6.63 -3.11 2.97
N PHE A 136 7.64 -3.97 3.07
CA PHE A 136 7.83 -4.82 4.25
C PHE A 136 8.10 -4.02 5.52
N ARG A 137 8.88 -2.95 5.44
CA ARG A 137 9.09 -2.07 6.58
C ARG A 137 7.77 -1.42 7.04
N ALA A 138 6.88 -1.06 6.12
CA ALA A 138 5.54 -0.57 6.46
C ALA A 138 4.69 -1.66 7.15
N LEU A 139 4.87 -2.95 6.83
CA LEU A 139 4.25 -4.07 7.56
C LEU A 139 4.81 -4.25 8.97
N GLY A 140 5.99 -3.69 9.28
CA GLY A 140 6.61 -3.76 10.60
C GLY A 140 7.13 -5.13 10.99
N ARG A 141 7.29 -6.05 10.04
CA ARG A 141 7.83 -7.40 10.24
C ARG A 141 9.07 -7.63 9.37
N TYR A 142 9.96 -8.51 9.79
CA TYR A 142 11.14 -9.04 9.08
C TYR A 142 12.24 -8.05 8.71
N PHE A 143 11.93 -6.79 8.36
CA PHE A 143 12.90 -5.82 7.87
C PHE A 143 13.02 -4.57 8.73
N ALA A 144 12.33 -4.51 9.87
CA ALA A 144 12.38 -3.33 10.75
C ALA A 144 13.78 -3.05 11.32
N SER A 145 14.61 -4.08 11.46
CA SER A 145 15.99 -3.99 11.96
C SER A 145 17.05 -3.97 10.85
N GLU A 146 16.69 -4.21 9.60
CA GLU A 146 17.61 -4.25 8.47
C GLU A 146 17.65 -2.88 7.79
N THR A 147 18.86 -2.37 7.51
CA THR A 147 19.02 -1.15 6.71
C THR A 147 18.75 -1.43 5.24
N TYR A 148 18.39 -0.39 4.48
CA TYR A 148 18.17 -0.54 3.04
C TYR A 148 19.44 -1.01 2.32
N ASP A 149 20.60 -0.51 2.70
CA ASP A 149 21.88 -0.89 2.11
C ASP A 149 22.19 -2.37 2.35
N LYS A 150 21.95 -2.86 3.57
CA LYS A 150 22.10 -4.28 3.88
C LYS A 150 21.15 -5.15 3.08
N TYR A 151 19.89 -4.71 2.92
CA TYR A 151 18.91 -5.38 2.09
C TYR A 151 19.37 -5.43 0.62
N CYS A 152 19.84 -4.32 0.08
CA CYS A 152 20.36 -4.25 -1.28
C CYS A 152 21.61 -5.13 -1.46
N ALA A 153 22.53 -5.12 -0.50
CA ALA A 153 23.70 -6.00 -0.52
C ALA A 153 23.33 -7.50 -0.45
N THR A 154 22.23 -7.84 0.23
CA THR A 154 21.77 -9.24 0.31
C THR A 154 21.16 -9.74 -0.99
N TYR A 155 20.38 -8.90 -1.68
CA TYR A 155 19.59 -9.33 -2.83
C TYR A 155 20.09 -8.81 -4.19
N GLY A 156 21.04 -7.87 -4.19
CA GLY A 156 21.64 -7.32 -5.42
C GLY A 156 22.93 -8.00 -5.84
N THR A 157 23.17 -8.04 -7.15
CA THR A 157 24.47 -8.32 -7.75
C THR A 157 24.93 -7.05 -8.43
N TYR A 158 26.17 -6.62 -8.13
CA TYR A 158 26.72 -5.36 -8.58
C TYR A 158 27.87 -5.57 -9.58
N ALA A 159 28.09 -4.59 -10.45
CA ALA A 159 29.23 -4.61 -11.38
C ALA A 159 30.55 -4.58 -10.61
N ALA A 160 31.59 -5.22 -11.15
CA ALA A 160 32.91 -5.36 -10.49
C ALA A 160 33.59 -4.00 -10.17
N HIS A 161 33.22 -2.94 -10.87
CA HIS A 161 33.81 -1.59 -10.74
C HIS A 161 32.81 -0.54 -10.25
N SER A 162 31.64 -0.97 -9.73
CA SER A 162 30.65 -0.03 -9.20
C SER A 162 29.77 -0.70 -8.13
N GLU A 163 29.79 -0.16 -6.92
CA GLU A 163 28.90 -0.58 -5.84
C GLU A 163 27.44 -0.12 -6.01
N TYR A 164 27.18 0.69 -7.04
CA TYR A 164 25.85 1.27 -7.30
C TYR A 164 25.16 0.67 -8.52
N GLN A 165 25.94 0.09 -9.44
CA GLN A 165 25.40 -0.46 -10.68
C GLN A 165 24.92 -1.90 -10.48
N VAL A 166 23.61 -2.06 -10.31
CA VAL A 166 22.96 -3.37 -10.20
C VAL A 166 22.95 -4.04 -11.59
N VAL A 167 23.57 -5.22 -11.67
CA VAL A 167 23.63 -6.04 -12.89
C VAL A 167 22.73 -7.28 -12.80
N GLY A 168 22.20 -7.59 -11.61
CA GLY A 168 21.32 -8.72 -11.41
C GLY A 168 20.82 -8.82 -9.97
N TYR A 169 20.13 -9.90 -9.69
CA TYR A 169 19.61 -10.20 -8.35
C TYR A 169 20.02 -11.60 -7.92
N ARG A 170 20.20 -11.78 -6.62
CA ARG A 170 20.56 -13.05 -5.99
C ARG A 170 19.65 -13.36 -4.80
N ASN A 171 19.75 -14.56 -4.25
CA ASN A 171 18.97 -15.01 -3.08
C ASN A 171 17.43 -14.86 -3.26
N MET A 172 16.94 -14.97 -4.51
CA MET A 172 15.54 -14.72 -4.84
C MET A 172 14.60 -15.77 -4.22
N GLU A 173 15.05 -17.01 -4.04
CA GLU A 173 14.26 -18.06 -3.35
C GLU A 173 14.02 -17.68 -1.89
N GLN A 174 15.05 -17.19 -1.21
CA GLN A 174 14.93 -16.69 0.17
C GLN A 174 13.96 -15.54 0.25
N LEU A 175 14.05 -14.57 -0.68
CA LEU A 175 13.11 -13.44 -0.73
C LEU A 175 11.68 -13.92 -0.98
N ASN A 176 11.47 -14.82 -1.93
CA ASN A 176 10.15 -15.37 -2.23
C ASN A 176 9.56 -16.12 -1.03
N LYS A 177 10.35 -16.89 -0.29
CA LYS A 177 9.90 -17.53 0.95
C LYS A 177 9.39 -16.49 1.95
N ARG A 178 10.17 -15.44 2.21
CA ARG A 178 9.80 -14.34 3.13
C ARG A 178 8.54 -13.60 2.66
N VAL A 179 8.39 -13.39 1.34
CA VAL A 179 7.17 -12.80 0.74
C VAL A 179 5.96 -13.69 1.02
N ASN A 180 6.07 -14.98 0.75
CA ASN A 180 4.95 -15.93 0.89
C ASN A 180 4.47 -16.10 2.33
N GLU A 181 5.33 -15.83 3.33
CA GLU A 181 4.95 -15.86 4.75
C GLU A 181 3.97 -14.73 5.14
N VAL A 182 3.93 -13.63 4.39
CA VAL A 182 3.14 -12.44 4.73
C VAL A 182 2.18 -11.98 3.64
N CYS A 183 2.25 -12.58 2.46
CA CYS A 183 1.46 -12.20 1.29
C CYS A 183 0.47 -13.28 0.88
N LEU A 184 -0.77 -12.88 0.70
CA LEU A 184 -1.76 -13.68 -0.03
C LEU A 184 -1.73 -13.26 -1.51
N ARG A 185 -1.29 -14.18 -2.38
CA ARG A 185 -1.32 -13.98 -3.83
C ARG A 185 -2.40 -14.84 -4.44
N LYS A 186 -3.26 -14.24 -5.24
CA LYS A 186 -4.22 -14.92 -6.11
C LYS A 186 -4.04 -14.38 -7.52
N ARG A 187 -3.84 -15.26 -8.47
CA ARG A 187 -3.79 -14.91 -9.89
C ARG A 187 -5.19 -14.91 -10.46
N GLN A 188 -5.39 -14.14 -11.53
CA GLN A 188 -6.68 -14.08 -12.22
C GLN A 188 -7.05 -15.45 -12.82
N GLU A 189 -6.07 -16.15 -13.38
CA GLU A 189 -6.19 -17.50 -13.92
C GLU A 189 -6.59 -18.55 -12.88
N ASP A 190 -6.24 -18.34 -11.57
CA ASP A 190 -6.61 -19.24 -10.48
C ASP A 190 -8.05 -19.03 -9.98
N CYS A 191 -8.69 -17.92 -10.38
CA CYS A 191 -9.95 -17.46 -9.78
C CYS A 191 -11.09 -17.29 -10.79
N LEU A 192 -10.78 -17.17 -12.07
CA LEU A 192 -11.73 -16.88 -13.12
C LEU A 192 -11.48 -17.81 -14.31
N ASP A 193 -12.56 -18.41 -14.83
CA ASP A 193 -12.55 -19.13 -16.10
C ASP A 193 -12.69 -18.09 -17.22
N LEU A 194 -11.57 -17.59 -17.71
CA LEU A 194 -11.51 -16.59 -18.75
C LEU A 194 -11.10 -17.24 -20.08
N PRO A 195 -11.65 -16.79 -21.21
CA PRO A 195 -11.17 -17.22 -22.51
C PRO A 195 -9.69 -16.83 -22.70
N PRO A 196 -8.93 -17.59 -23.50
CA PRO A 196 -7.53 -17.29 -23.75
C PRO A 196 -7.35 -15.89 -24.32
N LEU A 197 -6.35 -15.19 -23.84
CA LEU A 197 -5.98 -13.86 -24.33
C LEU A 197 -5.59 -13.97 -25.81
N ARG A 198 -6.31 -13.29 -26.69
CA ARG A 198 -5.94 -13.13 -28.10
C ARG A 198 -5.31 -11.76 -28.29
N ILE A 199 -4.05 -11.74 -28.69
CA ILE A 199 -3.35 -10.51 -29.12
C ILE A 199 -3.47 -10.47 -30.63
N ILE A 200 -4.05 -9.39 -31.17
CA ILE A 200 -4.16 -9.17 -32.61
C ILE A 200 -3.34 -7.91 -32.92
N ASP A 201 -2.24 -8.07 -33.66
CA ASP A 201 -1.48 -6.95 -34.16
C ASP A 201 -2.19 -6.34 -35.37
N VAL A 202 -2.62 -5.10 -35.24
CA VAL A 202 -3.23 -4.34 -36.34
C VAL A 202 -2.18 -3.39 -36.88
N PRO A 203 -1.57 -3.68 -38.04
CA PRO A 203 -0.64 -2.74 -38.66
C PRO A 203 -1.40 -1.52 -39.16
N PHE A 204 -0.84 -0.32 -38.97
CA PHE A 204 -1.35 0.91 -39.53
C PHE A 204 -0.17 1.72 -40.14
N GLU A 205 -0.43 2.38 -41.25
CA GLU A 205 0.52 3.28 -41.86
C GLU A 205 0.27 4.70 -41.36
N LEU A 206 1.37 5.36 -40.94
CA LEU A 206 1.33 6.79 -40.62
C LEU A 206 1.33 7.58 -41.90
N SER A 207 0.27 8.33 -42.17
CA SER A 207 0.13 9.26 -43.28
C SER A 207 0.93 10.54 -43.04
#